data_26ea654ccc5086031e2047de19090713
#
_entry.id   26ea654ccc5086031e2047de19090713
#
_cell.length_a   1.000
_cell.length_b   1.000
_cell.length_c   1.000
_cell.angle_alpha   90.00
_cell.angle_beta   90.00
_cell.angle_gamma   90.00
#
_symmetry.space_group_name_H-M   'P 1'
#
loop_
_entity.id
_entity.type
_entity.pdbx_description
1 polymer ?
#
loop_
_entity_poly.entity_id
_entity_poly.type
_entity_poly.pdbx_seq_one_letter_code
_entity_poly.pdbx_strand_id
1 'polypeptide(L)'
;PIGTFQQDRMTGITGTLGAIPRGIPIDITLRVATSDQLGRQFKFNIVDDQILTPLLTFLTVLNTLQAYERDAGAATLAVSGTATFENYTPLAFNDVFTGGSPSLAAATSLLTPITLLVQNEFAPISLKSLTLEISASEEIDSVTIERVWFSEKRFRAGQEATLNIATRNYRGIQQIRSVPIRIPANAPPTVSLLVSAGTELT
;
A
#
# COMPACT_ATOMS: atom_id res chain seq x y z
N PRO A 1 -6.91 32.60 -4.35
CA PRO A 1 -7.72 32.31 -5.55
C PRO A 1 -8.88 33.29 -5.62
N ILE A 2 -9.17 33.82 -6.81
CA ILE A 2 -10.26 34.80 -7.05
C ILE A 2 -11.57 34.07 -7.43
N GLY A 3 -11.49 32.79 -7.75
CA GLY A 3 -12.61 31.94 -8.15
C GLY A 3 -12.14 30.61 -8.72
N THR A 4 -13.08 29.82 -9.22
CA THR A 4 -12.85 28.53 -9.87
C THR A 4 -13.36 28.50 -11.28
N PHE A 5 -12.64 27.88 -12.20
CA PHE A 5 -13.16 27.48 -13.50
C PHE A 5 -14.03 26.24 -13.33
N GLN A 6 -15.23 26.24 -13.90
CA GLN A 6 -16.16 25.13 -13.82
C GLN A 6 -16.26 24.37 -15.15
N GLN A 7 -16.01 25.04 -16.25
CA GLN A 7 -16.14 24.45 -17.56
C GLN A 7 -15.28 25.20 -18.58
N ASP A 8 -14.50 24.46 -19.37
CA ASP A 8 -13.76 24.92 -20.53
C ASP A 8 -14.34 24.22 -21.77
N ARG A 9 -14.90 24.99 -22.70
CA ARG A 9 -15.45 24.52 -23.97
C ARG A 9 -14.90 25.35 -25.11
N MET A 10 -14.89 24.81 -26.32
CA MET A 10 -14.52 25.58 -27.53
C MET A 10 -15.31 26.89 -27.71
N THR A 11 -16.48 26.99 -27.12
CA THR A 11 -17.39 28.16 -27.21
C THR A 11 -17.21 29.16 -26.06
N GLY A 12 -16.42 28.85 -25.04
CA GLY A 12 -16.21 29.74 -23.91
C GLY A 12 -15.83 29.03 -22.61
N ILE A 13 -15.31 29.82 -21.70
CA ILE A 13 -14.90 29.37 -20.37
C ILE A 13 -15.92 29.91 -19.36
N THR A 14 -16.43 29.06 -18.49
CA THR A 14 -17.33 29.44 -17.40
C THR A 14 -16.62 29.25 -16.06
N GLY A 15 -16.71 30.23 -15.17
CA GLY A 15 -16.15 30.16 -13.82
C GLY A 15 -17.03 30.87 -12.81
N THR A 16 -16.83 30.59 -11.54
CA THR A 16 -17.53 31.23 -10.43
C THR A 16 -16.52 32.03 -9.60
N LEU A 17 -16.73 33.35 -9.53
CA LEU A 17 -15.94 34.23 -8.66
C LEU A 17 -16.22 33.94 -7.18
N GLY A 18 -15.21 33.96 -6.34
CA GLY A 18 -15.32 33.72 -4.91
C GLY A 18 -15.44 32.25 -4.51
N ALA A 19 -15.61 31.33 -5.47
CA ALA A 19 -15.64 29.91 -5.16
C ALA A 19 -14.24 29.41 -4.82
N ILE A 20 -14.16 28.63 -3.74
CA ILE A 20 -12.91 27.94 -3.34
C ILE A 20 -12.88 26.58 -4.03
N PRO A 21 -11.79 26.24 -4.77
CA PRO A 21 -11.67 24.93 -5.36
C PRO A 21 -11.77 23.84 -4.30
N ARG A 22 -12.56 22.83 -4.56
CA ARG A 22 -12.54 21.61 -3.74
C ARG A 22 -11.23 20.89 -4.00
N GLY A 23 -10.49 20.63 -2.93
CA GLY A 23 -9.28 19.86 -2.99
C GLY A 23 -9.41 18.63 -2.12
N ILE A 24 -8.73 17.57 -2.52
CA ILE A 24 -8.59 16.33 -1.75
C ILE A 24 -7.32 16.44 -0.92
N PRO A 25 -7.39 16.43 0.43
CA PRO A 25 -6.21 16.45 1.26
C PRO A 25 -5.48 15.10 1.21
N ILE A 26 -4.16 15.17 1.02
CA ILE A 26 -3.25 14.03 1.14
C ILE A 26 -2.24 14.38 2.24
N ASP A 27 -2.29 13.64 3.33
CA ASP A 27 -1.40 13.78 4.47
C ASP A 27 -0.44 12.59 4.54
N ILE A 28 0.86 12.86 4.47
CA ILE A 28 1.91 11.84 4.53
C ILE A 28 2.81 12.14 5.73
N THR A 29 2.94 11.19 6.64
CA THR A 29 3.91 11.23 7.74
C THR A 29 5.01 10.22 7.45
N LEU A 30 6.24 10.71 7.26
CA LEU A 30 7.42 9.88 7.01
C LEU A 30 8.30 9.83 8.25
N ARG A 31 8.59 8.64 8.75
CA ARG A 31 9.49 8.37 9.88
C ARG A 31 10.70 7.57 9.42
N VAL A 32 11.84 7.87 9.98
CA VAL A 32 13.10 7.17 9.73
C VAL A 32 13.44 6.32 10.95
N ALA A 33 13.65 5.02 10.77
CA ALA A 33 13.88 4.09 11.86
C ALA A 33 15.13 4.41 12.72
N THR A 34 16.12 5.09 12.13
CA THR A 34 17.39 5.45 12.80
C THR A 34 17.37 6.84 13.46
N SER A 35 16.28 7.58 13.35
CA SER A 35 16.16 8.95 13.87
C SER A 35 15.11 9.03 14.95
N ASP A 36 15.50 9.45 16.16
CA ASP A 36 14.58 9.83 17.25
C ASP A 36 13.74 11.10 16.95
N GLN A 37 13.86 11.65 15.73
CA GLN A 37 13.13 12.84 15.35
C GLN A 37 11.67 12.52 15.03
N LEU A 38 10.79 13.43 15.45
CA LEU A 38 9.39 13.49 15.03
C LEU A 38 9.32 13.39 13.50
N GLY A 39 8.53 12.43 12.99
CA GLY A 39 8.40 12.19 11.57
C GLY A 39 8.11 13.47 10.78
N ARG A 40 8.64 13.57 9.57
CA ARG A 40 8.35 14.68 8.65
C ARG A 40 6.92 14.56 8.14
N GLN A 41 6.16 15.65 8.25
CA GLN A 41 4.81 15.72 7.73
C GLN A 41 4.77 16.48 6.41
N PHE A 42 4.09 15.91 5.44
CA PHE A 42 3.82 16.50 4.14
C PHE A 42 2.31 16.59 3.96
N LYS A 43 1.83 17.76 3.56
CA LYS A 43 0.41 18.01 3.32
C LYS A 43 0.23 18.55 1.91
N PHE A 44 -0.60 17.88 1.17
CA PHE A 44 -0.92 18.25 -0.20
C PHE A 44 -2.43 18.44 -0.35
N ASN A 45 -2.82 19.17 -1.35
CA ASN A 45 -4.20 19.32 -1.74
C ASN A 45 -4.27 19.14 -3.26
N ILE A 46 -4.90 18.08 -3.72
CA ILE A 46 -5.00 17.75 -5.13
C ILE A 46 -6.41 18.01 -5.66
N VAL A 47 -6.55 18.15 -6.97
CA VAL A 47 -7.84 18.36 -7.61
C VAL A 47 -8.70 17.09 -7.52
N ASP A 48 -10.02 17.27 -7.37
CA ASP A 48 -11.01 16.19 -7.48
C ASP A 48 -11.44 16.04 -8.94
N ASP A 49 -10.83 15.07 -9.64
CA ASP A 49 -11.06 14.76 -11.05
C ASP A 49 -10.83 13.27 -11.30
N GLN A 50 -11.66 12.65 -12.11
CA GLN A 50 -11.65 11.21 -12.33
C GLN A 50 -10.32 10.67 -12.90
N ILE A 51 -9.62 11.46 -13.70
CA ILE A 51 -8.35 11.08 -14.33
C ILE A 51 -7.17 11.61 -13.52
N LEU A 52 -7.24 12.89 -13.09
CA LEU A 52 -6.12 13.54 -12.43
C LEU A 52 -5.95 13.12 -10.97
N THR A 53 -7.03 12.79 -10.25
CA THR A 53 -6.94 12.38 -8.84
C THR A 53 -6.01 11.18 -8.63
N PRO A 54 -6.16 10.04 -9.35
CA PRO A 54 -5.24 8.92 -9.20
C PRO A 54 -3.80 9.28 -9.57
N LEU A 55 -3.63 9.99 -10.69
CA LEU A 55 -2.30 10.39 -11.17
C LEU A 55 -1.57 11.32 -10.18
N LEU A 56 -2.26 12.35 -9.69
CA LEU A 56 -1.68 13.29 -8.73
C LEU A 56 -1.41 12.63 -7.38
N THR A 57 -2.26 11.71 -6.94
CA THR A 57 -2.01 10.88 -5.75
C THR A 57 -0.71 10.09 -5.92
N PHE A 58 -0.56 9.37 -7.02
CA PHE A 58 0.64 8.60 -7.33
C PHE A 58 1.90 9.48 -7.34
N LEU A 59 1.87 10.59 -8.09
CA LEU A 59 3.02 11.50 -8.19
C LEU A 59 3.38 12.14 -6.84
N THR A 60 2.38 12.50 -6.04
CA THR A 60 2.60 13.07 -4.71
C THR A 60 3.31 12.08 -3.78
N VAL A 61 2.81 10.83 -3.73
CA VAL A 61 3.43 9.78 -2.92
C VAL A 61 4.82 9.45 -3.44
N LEU A 62 4.97 9.20 -4.74
CA LEU A 62 6.24 8.83 -5.35
C LEU A 62 7.31 9.90 -5.12
N ASN A 63 7.00 11.16 -5.38
CA ASN A 63 7.96 12.26 -5.19
C ASN A 63 8.36 12.43 -3.72
N THR A 64 7.42 12.28 -2.79
CA THR A 64 7.70 12.34 -1.35
C THR A 64 8.66 11.23 -0.93
N LEU A 65 8.43 10.00 -1.39
CA LEU A 65 9.28 8.86 -1.08
C LEU A 65 10.65 8.96 -1.74
N GLN A 66 10.72 9.36 -3.02
CA GLN A 66 11.99 9.52 -3.74
C GLN A 66 12.84 10.67 -3.20
N ALA A 67 12.23 11.74 -2.72
CA ALA A 67 12.97 12.81 -2.06
C ALA A 67 13.69 12.31 -0.81
N TYR A 68 13.06 11.40 -0.07
CA TYR A 68 13.65 10.74 1.08
C TYR A 68 14.73 9.72 0.69
N GLU A 69 14.45 8.86 -0.30
CA GLU A 69 15.36 7.81 -0.78
C GLU A 69 16.71 8.36 -1.26
N ARG A 70 16.71 9.55 -1.89
CA ARG A 70 17.94 10.27 -2.28
C ARG A 70 18.79 10.69 -1.09
N ASP A 71 18.16 11.03 0.01
CA ASP A 71 18.86 11.54 1.21
C ASP A 71 19.40 10.43 2.09
N ALA A 72 18.77 9.25 2.10
CA ALA A 72 19.02 8.19 3.08
C ALA A 72 19.35 6.81 2.49
N GLY A 73 19.19 6.61 1.18
CA GLY A 73 19.45 5.30 0.55
C GLY A 73 18.54 4.19 1.09
N ALA A 74 17.25 4.46 1.23
CA ALA A 74 16.31 3.55 1.87
C ALA A 74 16.23 2.18 1.18
N ALA A 75 16.24 1.13 1.97
CA ALA A 75 16.16 -0.24 1.52
C ALA A 75 14.80 -0.89 1.77
N THR A 76 14.06 -0.46 2.80
CA THR A 76 12.74 -0.98 3.17
C THR A 76 11.80 0.15 3.55
N LEU A 77 10.60 0.12 2.99
CA LEU A 77 9.50 1.03 3.31
C LEU A 77 8.32 0.23 3.86
N ALA A 78 7.92 0.48 5.10
CA ALA A 78 6.65 0.02 5.64
C ALA A 78 5.63 1.14 5.50
N VAL A 79 4.54 0.86 4.79
CA VAL A 79 3.48 1.83 4.46
C VAL A 79 2.20 1.38 5.12
N SER A 80 1.61 2.23 5.93
CA SER A 80 0.27 2.06 6.47
C SER A 80 -0.56 3.30 6.24
N GLY A 81 -1.87 3.15 6.12
CA GLY A 81 -2.72 4.31 5.90
C GLY A 81 -4.14 3.99 5.53
N THR A 82 -4.88 5.03 5.19
CA THR A 82 -6.30 4.94 4.88
C THR A 82 -6.68 5.93 3.78
N ALA A 83 -7.34 5.44 2.75
CA ALA A 83 -8.07 6.24 1.78
C ALA A 83 -9.55 6.27 2.16
N THR A 84 -10.12 7.47 2.30
CA THR A 84 -11.53 7.68 2.62
C THR A 84 -12.27 8.12 1.37
N PHE A 85 -13.38 7.47 1.06
CA PHE A 85 -14.22 7.76 -0.09
C PHE A 85 -15.60 8.29 0.35
N GLU A 86 -16.24 9.04 -0.52
CA GLU A 86 -17.58 9.56 -0.23
C GLU A 86 -18.62 8.44 -0.22
N ASN A 87 -19.33 8.28 0.92
CA ASN A 87 -20.40 7.27 1.13
C ASN A 87 -19.94 5.79 1.04
N TYR A 88 -18.64 5.52 1.12
CA TYR A 88 -18.09 4.17 1.08
C TYR A 88 -17.20 3.90 2.29
N THR A 89 -16.99 2.62 2.58
CA THR A 89 -16.06 2.18 3.63
C THR A 89 -14.64 2.60 3.28
N PRO A 90 -13.87 3.14 4.23
CA PRO A 90 -12.48 3.47 4.01
C PRO A 90 -11.65 2.24 3.59
N LEU A 91 -10.70 2.44 2.68
CA LEU A 91 -9.74 1.44 2.27
C LEU A 91 -8.47 1.59 3.11
N ALA A 92 -8.12 0.53 3.84
CA ALA A 92 -6.88 0.49 4.62
C ALA A 92 -5.72 -0.10 3.80
N PHE A 93 -4.54 0.45 3.99
CA PHE A 93 -3.28 -0.03 3.43
C PHE A 93 -2.35 -0.45 4.57
N ASN A 94 -1.66 -1.57 4.40
CA ASN A 94 -0.64 -2.03 5.35
C ASN A 94 0.32 -3.00 4.64
N ASP A 95 1.36 -2.45 4.02
CA ASP A 95 2.29 -3.17 3.16
C ASP A 95 3.74 -2.84 3.47
N VAL A 96 4.66 -3.73 3.09
CA VAL A 96 6.10 -3.54 3.22
C VAL A 96 6.76 -3.74 1.86
N PHE A 97 7.53 -2.75 1.44
CA PHE A 97 8.24 -2.74 0.16
C PHE A 97 9.74 -2.72 0.39
N THR A 98 10.47 -3.58 -0.31
CA THR A 98 11.93 -3.69 -0.21
C THR A 98 12.52 -4.00 -1.58
N GLY A 99 13.81 -3.76 -1.76
CA GLY A 99 14.54 -4.07 -2.99
C GLY A 99 15.00 -2.84 -3.77
N GLY A 100 15.09 -2.96 -5.11
CA GLY A 100 15.74 -1.94 -5.95
C GLY A 100 14.95 -0.64 -6.16
N SER A 101 13.63 -0.64 -5.94
CA SER A 101 12.78 0.53 -6.15
C SER A 101 11.55 0.50 -5.22
N PRO A 102 11.75 0.50 -3.89
CA PRO A 102 10.65 0.37 -2.94
C PRO A 102 9.66 1.55 -3.02
N SER A 103 10.14 2.75 -3.33
CA SER A 103 9.28 3.93 -3.50
C SER A 103 8.31 3.81 -4.67
N LEU A 104 8.77 3.26 -5.80
CA LEU A 104 7.91 3.05 -6.96
C LEU A 104 6.88 1.93 -6.68
N ALA A 105 7.30 0.84 -6.05
CA ALA A 105 6.42 -0.26 -5.70
C ALA A 105 5.32 0.20 -4.72
N ALA A 106 5.68 0.96 -3.69
CA ALA A 106 4.74 1.53 -2.72
C ALA A 106 3.72 2.47 -3.40
N ALA A 107 4.19 3.41 -4.23
CA ALA A 107 3.32 4.33 -4.94
C ALA A 107 2.36 3.62 -5.91
N THR A 108 2.83 2.58 -6.60
CA THR A 108 2.01 1.79 -7.53
C THR A 108 0.96 0.95 -6.79
N SER A 109 1.31 0.35 -5.66
CA SER A 109 0.39 -0.41 -4.81
C SER A 109 -0.80 0.44 -4.34
N LEU A 110 -0.57 1.71 -4.03
CA LEU A 110 -1.61 2.67 -3.66
C LEU A 110 -2.43 3.15 -4.87
N LEU A 111 -1.78 3.34 -6.03
CA LEU A 111 -2.42 3.84 -7.24
C LEU A 111 -3.52 2.90 -7.75
N THR A 112 -3.24 1.59 -7.81
CA THR A 112 -4.11 0.61 -8.43
C THR A 112 -5.53 0.59 -7.83
N PRO A 113 -5.73 0.41 -6.51
CA PRO A 113 -7.06 0.37 -5.93
C PRO A 113 -7.76 1.74 -5.98
N ILE A 114 -7.02 2.85 -5.84
CA ILE A 114 -7.60 4.20 -5.96
C ILE A 114 -8.11 4.43 -7.38
N THR A 115 -7.34 4.04 -8.39
CA THR A 115 -7.74 4.14 -9.80
C THR A 115 -9.00 3.32 -10.09
N LEU A 116 -9.03 2.06 -9.66
CA LEU A 116 -10.18 1.16 -9.84
C LEU A 116 -11.46 1.72 -9.21
N LEU A 117 -11.34 2.37 -8.04
CA LEU A 117 -12.48 2.96 -7.35
C LEU A 117 -12.93 4.27 -8.00
N VAL A 118 -12.01 5.20 -8.27
CA VAL A 118 -12.34 6.52 -8.82
C VAL A 118 -12.81 6.45 -10.27
N GLN A 119 -12.27 5.50 -11.06
CA GLN A 119 -12.65 5.28 -12.45
C GLN A 119 -13.75 4.22 -12.63
N ASN A 120 -14.43 3.85 -11.56
CA ASN A 120 -15.51 2.89 -11.61
C ASN A 120 -16.70 3.40 -12.44
N GLU A 121 -17.11 2.59 -13.41
CA GLU A 121 -18.21 2.93 -14.34
C GLU A 121 -19.61 2.72 -13.73
N PHE A 122 -19.73 1.98 -12.63
CA PHE A 122 -21.05 1.62 -12.06
C PHE A 122 -21.60 2.67 -11.11
N ALA A 123 -20.73 3.39 -10.40
CA ALA A 123 -21.13 4.43 -9.46
C ALA A 123 -20.04 5.50 -9.35
N PRO A 124 -20.40 6.80 -9.23
CA PRO A 124 -19.41 7.84 -8.99
C PRO A 124 -18.80 7.67 -7.59
N ILE A 125 -17.50 7.40 -7.52
CA ILE A 125 -16.76 7.29 -6.29
C ILE A 125 -15.69 8.39 -6.27
N SER A 126 -15.79 9.29 -5.30
CA SER A 126 -14.81 10.37 -5.10
C SER A 126 -13.93 10.09 -3.88
N LEU A 127 -12.64 10.25 -4.04
CA LEU A 127 -11.67 10.22 -2.94
C LEU A 127 -11.88 11.49 -2.08
N LYS A 128 -12.03 11.32 -0.76
CA LYS A 128 -12.17 12.43 0.19
C LYS A 128 -10.85 12.83 0.83
N SER A 129 -10.05 11.83 1.18
CA SER A 129 -8.74 12.04 1.80
C SER A 129 -7.88 10.81 1.69
N LEU A 130 -6.57 11.00 1.73
CA LEU A 130 -5.59 9.94 1.88
C LEU A 130 -4.64 10.31 3.02
N THR A 131 -4.52 9.43 4.01
CA THR A 131 -3.57 9.59 5.11
C THR A 131 -2.61 8.41 5.08
N LEU A 132 -1.31 8.68 5.05
CA LEU A 132 -0.26 7.67 5.02
C LEU A 132 0.73 7.90 6.15
N GLU A 133 1.10 6.81 6.81
CA GLU A 133 2.25 6.72 7.70
C GLU A 133 3.27 5.79 7.06
N ILE A 134 4.48 6.28 6.85
CA ILE A 134 5.54 5.56 6.17
C ILE A 134 6.75 5.51 7.09
N SER A 135 7.23 4.31 7.36
CA SER A 135 8.47 4.07 8.08
C SER A 135 9.52 3.58 7.11
N ALA A 136 10.65 4.25 7.07
CA ALA A 136 11.76 3.90 6.19
C ALA A 136 12.96 3.39 7.00
N SER A 137 13.59 2.32 6.51
CA SER A 137 14.77 1.69 7.10
C SER A 137 15.83 1.47 6.04
N GLU A 138 17.10 1.70 6.38
CA GLU A 138 18.24 1.37 5.52
C GLU A 138 18.53 -0.14 5.49
N GLU A 139 17.92 -0.90 6.39
CA GLU A 139 18.05 -2.35 6.38
C GLU A 139 17.11 -2.98 5.35
N ILE A 140 17.63 -3.92 4.58
CA ILE A 140 16.84 -4.73 3.66
C ILE A 140 16.20 -5.87 4.45
N ASP A 141 14.94 -5.68 4.86
CA ASP A 141 14.16 -6.70 5.57
C ASP A 141 13.39 -7.58 4.57
N SER A 142 14.13 -8.18 3.63
CA SER A 142 13.57 -9.17 2.72
C SER A 142 13.92 -10.57 3.16
N VAL A 143 12.94 -11.46 3.10
CA VAL A 143 13.12 -12.90 3.29
C VAL A 143 12.55 -13.64 2.09
N THR A 144 13.31 -14.59 1.57
CA THR A 144 12.87 -15.51 0.51
C THR A 144 12.45 -16.82 1.15
N ILE A 145 11.30 -17.36 0.76
CA ILE A 145 10.87 -18.69 1.15
C ILE A 145 11.64 -19.69 0.30
N GLU A 146 12.49 -20.50 0.96
CA GLU A 146 13.28 -21.51 0.26
C GLU A 146 12.60 -22.88 0.24
N ARG A 147 11.92 -23.21 1.34
CA ARG A 147 11.30 -24.53 1.50
C ARG A 147 10.13 -24.46 2.47
N VAL A 148 9.09 -25.22 2.15
CA VAL A 148 7.93 -25.42 3.02
C VAL A 148 7.69 -26.90 3.16
N TRP A 149 7.47 -27.38 4.39
CA TRP A 149 7.17 -28.77 4.66
C TRP A 149 6.38 -28.91 5.95
N PHE A 150 5.64 -30.00 6.07
CA PHE A 150 5.00 -30.38 7.33
C PHE A 150 5.90 -31.29 8.15
N SER A 151 5.80 -31.22 9.46
CA SER A 151 6.45 -32.18 10.36
C SER A 151 5.82 -33.56 10.27
N GLU A 152 4.51 -33.61 10.02
CA GLU A 152 3.71 -34.80 9.89
C GLU A 152 3.63 -35.28 8.43
N LYS A 153 3.61 -36.62 8.24
CA LYS A 153 3.44 -37.23 6.91
C LYS A 153 1.98 -37.58 6.60
N ARG A 154 1.12 -37.61 7.57
CA ARG A 154 -0.30 -37.92 7.44
C ARG A 154 -1.12 -37.02 8.32
N PHE A 155 -2.26 -36.57 7.82
CA PHE A 155 -3.16 -35.64 8.48
C PHE A 155 -4.52 -36.25 8.69
N ARG A 156 -5.20 -35.80 9.76
CA ARG A 156 -6.60 -36.13 10.03
C ARG A 156 -7.41 -34.85 10.12
N ALA A 157 -8.64 -34.87 9.66
CA ALA A 157 -9.56 -33.76 9.83
C ALA A 157 -9.70 -33.37 11.31
N GLY A 158 -9.67 -32.10 11.64
CA GLY A 158 -9.69 -31.57 12.99
C GLY A 158 -8.35 -31.57 13.74
N GLN A 159 -7.30 -32.16 13.19
CA GLN A 159 -5.96 -32.23 13.80
C GLN A 159 -5.19 -30.90 13.64
N GLU A 160 -4.31 -30.63 14.57
CA GLU A 160 -3.26 -29.64 14.40
C GLU A 160 -2.05 -30.25 13.68
N ALA A 161 -1.50 -29.50 12.74
CA ALA A 161 -0.31 -29.84 11.98
C ALA A 161 0.71 -28.70 12.07
N THR A 162 1.98 -29.04 12.06
CA THR A 162 3.06 -28.04 12.11
C THR A 162 3.65 -27.83 10.73
N LEU A 163 3.42 -26.63 10.16
CA LEU A 163 4.03 -26.18 8.93
C LEU A 163 5.38 -25.54 9.25
N ASN A 164 6.45 -26.07 8.66
CA ASN A 164 7.78 -25.49 8.75
C ASN A 164 8.09 -24.72 7.48
N ILE A 165 8.57 -23.49 7.65
CA ILE A 165 8.93 -22.60 6.56
C ILE A 165 10.39 -22.21 6.74
N ALA A 166 11.26 -22.66 5.85
CA ALA A 166 12.63 -22.20 5.78
C ALA A 166 12.67 -20.92 4.95
N THR A 167 13.20 -19.89 5.56
CA THR A 167 13.41 -18.59 4.91
C THR A 167 14.88 -18.24 4.93
N ARG A 168 15.32 -17.49 3.91
CA ARG A 168 16.64 -16.89 3.83
C ARG A 168 16.49 -15.38 3.79
N ASN A 169 17.18 -14.66 4.68
CA ASN A 169 17.22 -13.21 4.62
C ASN A 169 18.21 -12.70 3.55
N TYR A 170 18.18 -11.41 3.28
CA TYR A 170 19.11 -10.74 2.36
C TYR A 170 20.59 -11.02 2.65
N ARG A 171 20.97 -11.19 3.92
CA ARG A 171 22.35 -11.50 4.33
C ARG A 171 22.70 -12.99 4.19
N GLY A 172 21.82 -13.79 3.63
CA GLY A 172 22.03 -15.23 3.43
C GLY A 172 21.78 -16.09 4.68
N ILE A 173 21.33 -15.51 5.78
CA ILE A 173 21.05 -16.24 7.02
C ILE A 173 19.73 -16.99 6.86
N GLN A 174 19.79 -18.29 7.08
CA GLN A 174 18.63 -19.17 7.02
C GLN A 174 17.92 -19.24 8.38
N GLN A 175 16.60 -19.17 8.38
CA GLN A 175 15.77 -19.33 9.56
C GLN A 175 14.64 -20.30 9.26
N ILE A 176 14.25 -21.11 10.24
CA ILE A 176 13.09 -22.00 10.15
C ILE A 176 12.02 -21.47 11.11
N ARG A 177 10.84 -21.17 10.58
CA ARG A 177 9.65 -20.83 11.35
C ARG A 177 8.68 -21.98 11.33
N SER A 178 8.19 -22.37 12.49
CA SER A 178 7.16 -23.39 12.66
C SER A 178 5.83 -22.71 12.97
N VAL A 179 4.84 -22.94 12.14
CA VAL A 179 3.49 -22.36 12.25
C VAL A 179 2.50 -23.48 12.50
N PRO A 180 1.76 -23.47 13.63
CA PRO A 180 0.68 -24.43 13.86
C PRO A 180 -0.50 -24.12 12.95
N ILE A 181 -1.00 -25.11 12.23
CA ILE A 181 -2.16 -25.01 11.36
C ILE A 181 -3.20 -26.01 11.82
N ARG A 182 -4.44 -25.57 12.02
CA ARG A 182 -5.55 -26.46 12.32
C ARG A 182 -6.25 -26.88 11.04
N ILE A 183 -6.29 -28.18 10.79
CA ILE A 183 -7.02 -28.75 9.66
C ILE A 183 -8.52 -28.71 9.98
N PRO A 184 -9.37 -28.14 9.11
CA PRO A 184 -10.81 -28.13 9.35
C PRO A 184 -11.38 -29.55 9.58
N ALA A 185 -12.33 -29.67 10.50
CA ALA A 185 -12.95 -30.98 10.78
C ALA A 185 -13.72 -31.54 9.59
N ASN A 186 -14.18 -30.69 8.67
CA ASN A 186 -14.87 -31.04 7.42
C ASN A 186 -13.95 -30.93 6.19
N ALA A 187 -12.63 -31.02 6.36
CA ALA A 187 -11.68 -30.93 5.25
C ALA A 187 -11.90 -32.08 4.25
N PRO A 188 -11.88 -31.82 2.95
CA PRO A 188 -11.90 -32.85 1.92
C PRO A 188 -10.61 -33.69 1.98
N PRO A 189 -10.59 -34.88 1.31
CA PRO A 189 -9.41 -35.78 1.31
C PRO A 189 -8.11 -35.11 0.84
N THR A 190 -8.22 -34.03 0.06
CA THR A 190 -7.08 -33.23 -0.42
C THR A 190 -7.36 -31.76 -0.18
N VAL A 191 -6.43 -31.08 0.47
CA VAL A 191 -6.47 -29.63 0.71
C VAL A 191 -5.22 -29.03 0.14
N SER A 192 -5.36 -27.97 -0.66
CA SER A 192 -4.22 -27.17 -1.14
C SER A 192 -3.93 -26.05 -0.15
N LEU A 193 -2.69 -25.93 0.26
CA LEU A 193 -2.19 -24.82 1.09
C LEU A 193 -1.26 -23.97 0.24
N LEU A 194 -1.60 -22.71 0.06
CA LEU A 194 -0.73 -21.72 -0.58
C LEU A 194 0.07 -21.02 0.51
N VAL A 195 1.39 -21.01 0.34
CA VAL A 195 2.31 -20.23 1.17
C VAL A 195 3.08 -19.32 0.25
N SER A 196 2.85 -18.02 0.37
CA SER A 196 3.50 -17.03 -0.49
C SER A 196 4.14 -15.91 0.34
N ALA A 197 5.07 -15.19 -0.26
CA ALA A 197 5.49 -13.89 0.22
C ALA A 197 4.33 -12.89 0.05
N GLY A 198 4.22 -11.89 0.92
CA GLY A 198 3.09 -10.94 0.91
C GLY A 198 2.88 -10.20 -0.43
N THR A 199 3.92 -10.10 -1.25
CA THR A 199 3.88 -9.47 -2.59
C THR A 199 3.26 -10.35 -3.70
N GLU A 200 2.97 -11.62 -3.41
CA GLU A 200 2.47 -12.58 -4.41
C GLU A 200 0.99 -12.94 -4.25
N LEU A 201 0.29 -12.29 -3.31
CA LEU A 201 -1.13 -12.51 -3.00
C LEU A 201 -2.04 -11.44 -3.63
N THR A 202 -1.78 -11.06 -4.87
CA THR A 202 -2.68 -10.22 -5.69
C THR A 202 -3.45 -11.04 -6.69
#